data_88429c79c1ec2f91fa280b387437cd8e
#
_entry.id   88429c79c1ec2f91fa280b387437cd8e
#
_cell.length_a   1.000
_cell.length_b   1.000
_cell.length_c   1.000
_cell.angle_alpha   90.00
_cell.angle_beta   90.00
_cell.angle_gamma   90.00
#
_symmetry.space_group_name_H-M   'P 1'
#
loop_
_entity.id
_entity.type
_entity.pdbx_description
1 polymer ?
#
loop_
_entity_poly.entity_id
_entity_poly.type
_entity_poly.pdbx_seq_one_letter_code
_entity_poly.pdbx_strand_id
1 'polypeptide(L)'
;MKKFMLVLSTVLFTTVLFAQNATQKKAEDYVKFKDMTHDFGKIKQGVPVTYDFAFINVSDKPIVIESANASCGCTTPVKPEGAVAKGKVDKITAGFNAQAVGPFNKSIYVKVAGIDIPIEIKITGEVLTEVDFVKYTKEKSGKKGK
;
A
#
# COMPACT_ATOMS: atom_id res chain seq x y z
N MET A 1 -14.02 -56.04 -33.39
CA MET A 1 -13.87 -54.64 -33.84
C MET A 1 -14.53 -53.59 -32.91
N LYS A 2 -15.40 -53.98 -31.97
CA LYS A 2 -16.05 -53.03 -31.03
C LYS A 2 -15.25 -52.69 -29.75
N LYS A 3 -14.20 -53.44 -29.41
CA LYS A 3 -13.37 -53.22 -28.19
C LYS A 3 -12.20 -52.29 -28.40
N PHE A 4 -11.81 -51.98 -29.64
CA PHE A 4 -10.67 -51.10 -29.93
C PHE A 4 -11.04 -49.62 -30.00
N MET A 5 -12.32 -49.30 -30.12
CA MET A 5 -12.79 -47.91 -30.22
C MET A 5 -13.00 -47.22 -28.86
N LEU A 6 -13.08 -47.98 -27.76
CA LEU A 6 -13.26 -47.46 -26.38
C LEU A 6 -11.95 -47.02 -25.72
N VAL A 7 -10.79 -47.54 -26.15
CA VAL A 7 -9.50 -47.19 -25.59
C VAL A 7 -8.94 -45.88 -26.16
N LEU A 8 -9.34 -45.51 -27.38
CA LEU A 8 -8.88 -44.28 -28.03
C LEU A 8 -9.56 -43.02 -27.50
N SER A 9 -10.75 -43.15 -26.90
CA SER A 9 -11.52 -42.03 -26.32
C SER A 9 -11.01 -41.57 -24.91
N THR A 10 -10.35 -42.46 -24.18
CA THR A 10 -9.87 -42.15 -22.81
C THR A 10 -8.52 -41.45 -22.80
N VAL A 11 -7.72 -41.49 -23.86
CA VAL A 11 -6.41 -40.87 -23.94
C VAL A 11 -6.48 -39.37 -24.31
N LEU A 12 -7.59 -38.94 -24.94
CA LEU A 12 -7.75 -37.56 -25.40
C LEU A 12 -8.23 -36.58 -24.27
N PHE A 13 -8.64 -37.12 -23.09
CA PHE A 13 -9.23 -36.30 -22.02
C PHE A 13 -8.25 -35.86 -20.91
N THR A 14 -6.99 -36.30 -20.98
CA THR A 14 -6.02 -36.05 -19.91
C THR A 14 -5.03 -34.90 -20.16
N THR A 15 -5.15 -34.16 -21.27
CA THR A 15 -4.15 -33.12 -21.64
C THR A 15 -4.59 -31.67 -21.42
N VAL A 16 -5.74 -31.40 -20.75
CA VAL A 16 -6.28 -30.04 -20.64
C VAL A 16 -6.06 -29.37 -19.27
N LEU A 17 -5.32 -29.98 -18.33
CA LEU A 17 -5.22 -29.47 -16.95
C LEU A 17 -3.92 -28.72 -16.61
N PHE A 18 -3.08 -28.34 -17.57
CA PHE A 18 -1.80 -27.66 -17.27
C PHE A 18 -1.70 -26.21 -17.76
N ALA A 19 -2.78 -25.52 -18.01
CA ALA A 19 -2.72 -24.18 -18.59
C ALA A 19 -3.49 -23.13 -17.78
N GLN A 20 -3.23 -22.95 -16.47
CA GLN A 20 -3.68 -21.75 -15.76
C GLN A 20 -2.85 -21.48 -14.48
N ASN A 21 -1.53 -21.40 -14.60
CA ASN A 21 -0.74 -20.66 -13.61
C ASN A 21 -0.19 -19.40 -14.31
N ALA A 22 -1.07 -18.50 -14.67
CA ALA A 22 -0.67 -17.12 -14.92
C ALA A 22 -0.17 -16.56 -13.60
N THR A 23 1.15 -16.50 -13.40
CA THR A 23 1.77 -15.87 -12.25
C THR A 23 1.30 -14.41 -12.24
N GLN A 24 0.34 -14.09 -11.36
CA GLN A 24 -0.16 -12.72 -11.21
C GLN A 24 1.02 -11.83 -10.81
N LYS A 25 1.27 -10.81 -11.61
CA LYS A 25 2.32 -9.82 -11.33
C LYS A 25 1.91 -9.00 -10.12
N LYS A 26 2.77 -8.98 -9.11
CA LYS A 26 2.58 -8.19 -7.90
C LYS A 26 3.37 -6.90 -8.00
N ALA A 27 2.80 -5.79 -7.53
CA ALA A 27 3.50 -4.51 -7.55
C ALA A 27 4.78 -4.52 -6.68
N GLU A 28 4.84 -5.36 -5.66
CA GLU A 28 6.01 -5.58 -4.79
C GLU A 28 7.25 -6.10 -5.55
N ASP A 29 7.06 -6.75 -6.70
CA ASP A 29 8.15 -7.22 -7.56
C ASP A 29 8.81 -6.07 -8.37
N TYR A 30 8.14 -4.92 -8.45
CA TYR A 30 8.56 -3.76 -9.24
C TYR A 30 8.93 -2.56 -8.38
N VAL A 31 8.29 -2.42 -7.23
CA VAL A 31 8.43 -1.28 -6.31
C VAL A 31 8.73 -1.77 -4.91
N LYS A 32 9.80 -1.25 -4.32
CA LYS A 32 10.13 -1.55 -2.92
C LYS A 32 10.02 -0.29 -2.09
N PHE A 33 9.07 -0.28 -1.16
CA PHE A 33 8.93 0.77 -0.17
C PHE A 33 9.97 0.61 0.94
N LYS A 34 10.49 1.73 1.45
CA LYS A 34 11.35 1.75 2.64
C LYS A 34 10.56 1.38 3.89
N ASP A 35 9.37 1.96 4.02
CA ASP A 35 8.44 1.74 5.12
C ASP A 35 7.06 1.41 4.55
N MET A 36 6.41 0.37 5.05
CA MET A 36 5.06 -0.03 4.65
C MET A 36 3.98 0.53 5.59
N THR A 37 4.38 0.99 6.77
CA THR A 37 3.48 1.56 7.77
C THR A 37 4.17 2.72 8.47
N HIS A 38 3.43 3.81 8.66
CA HIS A 38 3.87 4.93 9.48
C HIS A 38 2.90 5.19 10.62
N ASP A 39 3.42 5.29 11.85
CA ASP A 39 2.65 5.65 13.03
C ASP A 39 2.92 7.12 13.39
N PHE A 40 1.90 7.95 13.26
CA PHE A 40 1.95 9.35 13.67
C PHE A 40 1.95 9.52 15.21
N GLY A 41 1.68 8.43 15.95
CA GLY A 41 1.47 8.51 17.38
C GLY A 41 0.23 9.32 17.73
N LYS A 42 0.33 10.14 18.79
CA LYS A 42 -0.77 11.00 19.23
C LYS A 42 -0.69 12.36 18.56
N ILE A 43 -1.75 12.72 17.83
CA ILE A 43 -1.85 13.98 17.07
C ILE A 43 -3.05 14.79 17.55
N LYS A 44 -3.02 16.11 17.30
CA LYS A 44 -4.09 17.03 17.70
C LYS A 44 -5.24 17.00 16.70
N GLN A 45 -6.48 16.99 17.18
CA GLN A 45 -7.68 17.11 16.35
C GLN A 45 -7.63 18.36 15.46
N GLY A 46 -8.02 18.22 14.21
CA GLY A 46 -8.11 19.29 13.23
C GLY A 46 -6.77 19.81 12.72
N VAL A 47 -5.64 19.23 13.15
CA VAL A 47 -4.30 19.56 12.64
C VAL A 47 -3.86 18.47 11.67
N PRO A 48 -3.89 18.72 10.36
CA PRO A 48 -3.48 17.73 9.37
C PRO A 48 -2.02 17.32 9.52
N VAL A 49 -1.74 16.06 9.21
CA VAL A 49 -0.38 15.49 9.20
C VAL A 49 -0.10 14.85 7.86
N THR A 50 1.18 14.79 7.48
CA THR A 50 1.63 14.14 6.25
C THR A 50 2.84 13.26 6.50
N TYR A 51 2.98 12.21 5.69
CA TYR A 51 4.15 11.35 5.67
C TYR A 51 4.50 10.93 4.24
N ASP A 52 5.80 10.92 3.94
CA ASP A 52 6.34 10.54 2.64
C ASP A 52 6.82 9.08 2.67
N PHE A 53 6.06 8.19 2.05
CA PHE A 53 6.47 6.81 1.84
C PHE A 53 7.43 6.73 0.66
N ALA A 54 8.72 6.73 0.94
CA ALA A 54 9.75 6.59 -0.07
C ALA A 54 9.76 5.18 -0.64
N PHE A 55 9.88 5.06 -1.97
CA PHE A 55 10.04 3.80 -2.67
C PHE A 55 11.13 3.87 -3.74
N ILE A 56 11.65 2.72 -4.12
CA ILE A 56 12.60 2.55 -5.22
C ILE A 56 11.99 1.68 -6.31
N ASN A 57 12.19 2.04 -7.57
CA ASN A 57 11.92 1.15 -8.70
C ASN A 57 13.00 0.07 -8.78
N VAL A 58 12.64 -1.16 -8.44
CA VAL A 58 13.55 -2.33 -8.50
C VAL A 58 13.41 -3.14 -9.79
N SER A 59 12.51 -2.72 -10.69
CA SER A 59 12.31 -3.38 -11.97
C SER A 59 13.38 -2.96 -13.00
N ASP A 60 13.42 -3.70 -14.13
CA ASP A 60 14.35 -3.42 -15.22
C ASP A 60 13.92 -2.30 -16.17
N LYS A 61 12.71 -1.75 -15.97
CA LYS A 61 12.08 -0.73 -16.83
C LYS A 61 11.58 0.45 -15.99
N PRO A 62 11.37 1.63 -16.61
CA PRO A 62 10.63 2.70 -15.96
C PRO A 62 9.23 2.23 -15.60
N ILE A 63 8.74 2.63 -14.42
CA ILE A 63 7.39 2.34 -13.93
C ILE A 63 6.59 3.62 -13.78
N VAL A 64 5.27 3.51 -13.87
CA VAL A 64 4.34 4.59 -13.58
C VAL A 64 3.44 4.15 -12.42
N ILE A 65 3.31 4.99 -11.40
CA ILE A 65 2.30 4.80 -10.37
C ILE A 65 0.96 5.25 -10.97
N GLU A 66 0.12 4.28 -11.32
CA GLU A 66 -1.18 4.52 -11.94
C GLU A 66 -2.12 5.24 -10.98
N SER A 67 -2.23 4.73 -9.75
CA SER A 67 -3.07 5.31 -8.71
C SER A 67 -2.52 5.06 -7.31
N ALA A 68 -2.93 5.93 -6.37
CA ALA A 68 -2.79 5.74 -4.94
C ALA A 68 -4.14 6.09 -4.31
N ASN A 69 -4.90 5.09 -3.85
CA ASN A 69 -6.24 5.27 -3.35
C ASN A 69 -6.32 4.93 -1.86
N ALA A 70 -6.86 5.85 -1.08
CA ALA A 70 -7.07 5.64 0.35
C ALA A 70 -8.39 4.91 0.65
N SER A 71 -8.42 4.19 1.76
CA SER A 71 -9.60 3.49 2.26
C SER A 71 -10.71 4.43 2.79
N CYS A 72 -10.44 5.73 2.94
CA CYS A 72 -11.42 6.75 3.35
C CYS A 72 -11.07 8.12 2.76
N GLY A 73 -12.08 9.02 2.67
CA GLY A 73 -11.88 10.41 2.26
C GLY A 73 -11.12 11.30 3.27
N CYS A 74 -10.80 10.77 4.45
CA CYS A 74 -9.99 11.46 5.46
C CYS A 74 -8.47 11.38 5.18
N THR A 75 -8.07 10.59 4.19
CA THR A 75 -6.69 10.38 3.75
C THR A 75 -6.58 10.75 2.28
N THR A 76 -5.62 11.62 1.97
CA THR A 76 -5.39 12.14 0.62
C THR A 76 -3.98 11.79 0.16
N PRO A 77 -3.81 10.66 -0.57
CA PRO A 77 -2.50 10.31 -1.11
C PRO A 77 -2.16 11.13 -2.36
N VAL A 78 -0.90 11.54 -2.47
CA VAL A 78 -0.32 12.16 -3.66
C VAL A 78 0.76 11.24 -4.21
N LYS A 79 0.65 10.91 -5.51
CA LYS A 79 1.58 10.04 -6.23
C LYS A 79 2.50 10.86 -7.16
N PRO A 80 3.63 10.29 -7.62
CA PRO A 80 4.42 10.90 -8.68
C PRO A 80 3.61 11.06 -9.98
N GLU A 81 3.83 12.14 -10.71
CA GLU A 81 3.13 12.41 -11.98
C GLU A 81 3.79 11.72 -13.18
N GLY A 82 5.06 11.38 -13.09
CA GLY A 82 5.84 10.83 -14.20
C GLY A 82 6.27 9.38 -14.01
N ALA A 83 7.03 8.90 -14.99
CA ALA A 83 7.66 7.59 -14.92
C ALA A 83 8.92 7.64 -14.03
N VAL A 84 9.01 6.69 -13.12
CA VAL A 84 10.17 6.51 -12.25
C VAL A 84 11.14 5.53 -12.92
N ALA A 85 12.32 5.98 -13.29
CA ALA A 85 13.31 5.15 -13.97
C ALA A 85 13.86 4.04 -13.07
N LYS A 86 14.43 2.99 -13.66
CA LYS A 86 15.10 1.88 -12.94
C LYS A 86 16.08 2.42 -11.90
N GLY A 87 15.99 1.91 -10.67
CA GLY A 87 16.86 2.26 -9.55
C GLY A 87 16.66 3.65 -8.98
N LYS A 88 15.69 4.43 -9.48
CA LYS A 88 15.37 5.74 -8.93
C LYS A 88 14.39 5.64 -7.77
N VAL A 89 14.57 6.56 -6.82
CA VAL A 89 13.70 6.71 -5.65
C VAL A 89 12.68 7.81 -5.92
N ASP A 90 11.44 7.58 -5.49
CA ASP A 90 10.37 8.55 -5.46
C ASP A 90 9.50 8.29 -4.22
N LYS A 91 8.35 8.96 -4.06
CA LYS A 91 7.52 8.87 -2.87
C LYS A 91 6.04 8.93 -3.16
N ILE A 92 5.25 8.32 -2.25
CA ILE A 92 3.82 8.57 -2.10
C ILE A 92 3.65 9.41 -0.83
N THR A 93 3.11 10.62 -0.97
CA THR A 93 2.81 11.47 0.20
C THR A 93 1.42 11.13 0.70
N ALA A 94 1.31 10.67 1.93
CA ALA A 94 0.03 10.38 2.60
C ALA A 94 -0.37 11.55 3.50
N GLY A 95 -1.44 12.28 3.15
CA GLY A 95 -2.05 13.30 3.99
C GLY A 95 -3.21 12.72 4.81
N PHE A 96 -3.35 13.14 6.08
CA PHE A 96 -4.48 12.77 6.93
C PHE A 96 -5.02 14.02 7.63
N ASN A 97 -6.35 14.24 7.56
CA ASN A 97 -6.99 15.48 8.00
C ASN A 97 -7.23 15.59 9.51
N ALA A 98 -7.07 14.51 10.27
CA ALA A 98 -7.22 14.44 11.73
C ALA A 98 -8.55 15.00 12.30
N GLN A 99 -9.66 14.95 11.55
CA GLN A 99 -10.92 15.54 11.99
C GLN A 99 -11.63 14.73 13.09
N ALA A 100 -11.60 13.41 13.00
CA ALA A 100 -12.29 12.52 13.94
C ALA A 100 -11.35 12.12 15.09
N VAL A 101 -11.79 12.33 16.34
CA VAL A 101 -11.09 11.91 17.55
C VAL A 101 -11.09 10.38 17.66
N GLY A 102 -10.01 9.83 18.18
CA GLY A 102 -9.81 8.40 18.44
C GLY A 102 -8.70 7.77 17.61
N PRO A 103 -8.48 6.45 17.78
CA PRO A 103 -7.47 5.72 17.03
C PRO A 103 -7.85 5.61 15.55
N PHE A 104 -6.84 5.65 14.68
CA PHE A 104 -7.02 5.44 13.25
C PHE A 104 -5.99 4.45 12.69
N ASN A 105 -6.45 3.69 11.70
CA ASN A 105 -5.64 2.81 10.87
C ASN A 105 -6.22 2.92 9.44
N LYS A 106 -5.44 3.52 8.53
CA LYS A 106 -5.88 3.80 7.17
C LYS A 106 -4.94 3.16 6.17
N SER A 107 -5.52 2.46 5.21
CA SER A 107 -4.80 1.82 4.11
C SER A 107 -4.79 2.73 2.89
N ILE A 108 -3.68 2.70 2.17
CA ILE A 108 -3.51 3.33 0.86
C ILE A 108 -3.06 2.23 -0.10
N TYR A 109 -3.80 2.02 -1.17
CA TYR A 109 -3.52 1.03 -2.20
C TYR A 109 -2.81 1.71 -3.37
N VAL A 110 -1.56 1.35 -3.57
CA VAL A 110 -0.68 1.91 -4.63
C VAL A 110 -0.65 0.93 -5.79
N LYS A 111 -1.18 1.36 -6.94
CA LYS A 111 -1.22 0.56 -8.16
C LYS A 111 -0.13 0.99 -9.12
N VAL A 112 0.65 0.04 -9.61
CA VAL A 112 1.63 0.23 -10.69
C VAL A 112 0.98 -0.11 -12.02
N ALA A 113 1.18 0.72 -13.04
CA ALA A 113 0.59 0.51 -14.37
C ALA A 113 0.97 -0.84 -14.96
N GLY A 114 -0.03 -1.57 -15.43
CA GLY A 114 0.13 -2.91 -16.01
C GLY A 114 0.39 -4.03 -14.99
N ILE A 115 0.20 -3.77 -13.69
CA ILE A 115 0.31 -4.74 -12.61
C ILE A 115 -1.04 -4.89 -11.91
N ASP A 116 -1.47 -6.14 -11.71
CA ASP A 116 -2.83 -6.43 -11.25
C ASP A 116 -3.01 -6.21 -9.75
N ILE A 117 -2.01 -6.59 -8.95
CA ILE A 117 -2.09 -6.56 -7.48
C ILE A 117 -1.41 -5.31 -6.94
N PRO A 118 -2.15 -4.38 -6.29
CA PRO A 118 -1.58 -3.18 -5.69
C PRO A 118 -0.79 -3.50 -4.42
N ILE A 119 0.11 -2.58 -4.05
CA ILE A 119 0.78 -2.58 -2.75
C ILE A 119 -0.09 -1.83 -1.76
N GLU A 120 -0.27 -2.38 -0.55
CA GLU A 120 -0.92 -1.71 0.56
C GLU A 120 0.13 -1.08 1.48
N ILE A 121 0.05 0.24 1.67
CA ILE A 121 0.80 0.97 2.72
C ILE A 121 -0.20 1.55 3.72
N LYS A 122 0.24 1.77 4.97
CA LYS A 122 -0.65 2.14 6.09
C LYS A 122 -0.16 3.35 6.86
N ILE A 123 -1.11 4.13 7.35
CA ILE A 123 -0.88 5.14 8.38
C ILE A 123 -1.73 4.81 9.60
N THR A 124 -1.13 4.97 10.77
CA THR A 124 -1.78 4.73 12.07
C THR A 124 -1.55 5.89 13.02
N GLY A 125 -2.29 5.93 14.12
CA GLY A 125 -2.13 6.90 15.18
C GLY A 125 -3.41 7.08 15.99
N GLU A 126 -3.42 8.10 16.83
CA GLU A 126 -4.56 8.46 17.66
C GLU A 126 -4.76 9.99 17.61
N VAL A 127 -5.96 10.42 17.24
CA VAL A 127 -6.36 11.83 17.26
C VAL A 127 -6.90 12.15 18.65
N LEU A 128 -6.26 13.09 19.33
CA LEU A 128 -6.70 13.58 20.65
C LEU A 128 -7.44 14.91 20.52
N THR A 129 -8.40 15.13 21.43
CA THR A 129 -8.97 16.47 21.61
C THR A 129 -7.85 17.47 21.96
N GLU A 130 -8.12 18.78 21.82
CA GLU A 130 -7.14 19.80 22.20
C GLU A 130 -6.70 19.67 23.67
N VAL A 131 -7.66 19.45 24.57
CA VAL A 131 -7.43 19.30 26.01
C VAL A 131 -6.53 18.11 26.31
N ASP A 132 -6.85 16.95 25.74
CA ASP A 132 -6.07 15.71 25.95
C ASP A 132 -4.69 15.80 25.30
N PHE A 133 -4.56 16.47 24.17
CA PHE A 133 -3.27 16.67 23.53
C PHE A 133 -2.35 17.58 24.34
N VAL A 134 -2.87 18.66 24.93
CA VAL A 134 -2.10 19.53 25.83
C VAL A 134 -1.66 18.77 27.07
N LYS A 135 -2.53 17.94 27.66
CA LYS A 135 -2.17 17.09 28.81
C LYS A 135 -1.06 16.10 28.44
N TYR A 136 -1.21 15.41 27.33
CA TYR A 136 -0.21 14.46 26.82
C TYR A 136 1.16 15.10 26.59
N THR A 137 1.20 16.29 25.99
CA THR A 137 2.46 16.99 25.71
C THR A 137 3.16 17.46 26.99
N LYS A 138 2.41 17.91 28.01
CA LYS A 138 2.95 18.28 29.34
C LYS A 138 3.55 17.07 30.06
N GLU A 139 2.86 15.93 30.05
CA GLU A 139 3.36 14.69 30.67
C GLU A 139 4.65 14.19 29.99
N LYS A 140 4.74 14.30 28.66
CA LYS A 140 5.92 13.89 27.89
C LYS A 140 7.11 14.82 28.15
N SER A 141 6.88 16.13 28.29
CA SER A 141 7.92 17.13 28.68
C SER A 141 8.46 16.86 30.05
N GLY A 142 7.60 16.55 31.02
CA GLY A 142 8.01 16.29 32.43
C GLY A 142 8.86 15.02 32.61
N LYS A 143 8.73 14.04 31.72
CA LYS A 143 9.53 12.79 31.74
C LYS A 143 10.91 12.90 31.10
N LYS A 144 11.18 13.96 30.34
CA LYS A 144 12.46 14.14 29.62
C LYS A 144 13.49 14.93 30.45
N GLY A 145 13.10 15.41 31.65
CA GLY A 145 13.91 16.21 32.57
C GLY A 145 14.38 15.46 33.82
N LYS A 146 14.35 14.10 33.81
CA LYS A 146 14.87 13.31 34.93
C LYS A 146 15.97 12.36 34.48
#